data_5e9b20234d14f6bcea2f33f05bfe4acc
#
_entry.id   5e9b20234d14f6bcea2f33f05bfe4acc
#
_cell.length_a   1.000
_cell.length_b   1.000
_cell.length_c   1.000
_cell.angle_alpha   90.00
_cell.angle_beta   90.00
_cell.angle_gamma   90.00
#
_symmetry.space_group_name_H-M   'P 1'
#
loop_
_entity.id
_entity.type
_entity.pdbx_description
1 polymer ?
#
loop_
_entity_poly.entity_id
_entity_poly.type
_entity_poly.pdbx_seq_one_letter_code
_entity_poly.pdbx_strand_id
1 'polypeptide(L)'
;MIARLVLVVLLVWCGSALAAPAPVLVFGDSLSSAHHIAVESGWVHLFETRLAASKNPRPVVNASISGETTAGGLQRLPKALADNKPALVVLELGANDGLRGLPLAEIRENLAKMIRASLDAGAAVALLGIELPINYGPQYRDGLRGIYRDLAAEFNLPLVPFLLDGVALDPNLMQDDGLHPKAEGEPKVLDNVWPVLEPALAKLK
;
A
#
# COMPACT_ATOMS: atom_id res chain seq x y z
N MET A 1 35.75 -10.39 -66.85
CA MET A 1 35.09 -11.03 -65.71
C MET A 1 34.87 -9.93 -64.65
N ILE A 2 33.59 -9.49 -64.48
CA ILE A 2 33.22 -8.42 -63.56
C ILE A 2 32.66 -9.08 -62.32
N ALA A 3 33.37 -9.01 -61.17
CA ALA A 3 32.91 -9.52 -59.88
C ALA A 3 31.88 -8.55 -59.31
N ARG A 4 30.61 -9.04 -59.13
CA ARG A 4 29.55 -8.31 -58.44
C ARG A 4 29.72 -8.49 -56.96
N LEU A 5 30.06 -7.41 -56.24
CA LEU A 5 30.05 -7.35 -54.76
C LEU A 5 28.62 -7.24 -54.30
N VAL A 6 28.14 -8.26 -53.62
CA VAL A 6 26.80 -8.22 -52.95
C VAL A 6 26.99 -7.68 -51.55
N LEU A 7 26.54 -6.44 -51.30
CA LEU A 7 26.53 -5.81 -50.00
C LEU A 7 25.32 -6.33 -49.21
N VAL A 8 25.53 -7.21 -48.21
CA VAL A 8 24.49 -7.66 -47.30
C VAL A 8 24.37 -6.62 -46.17
N VAL A 9 23.30 -5.84 -46.20
CA VAL A 9 22.99 -4.88 -45.11
C VAL A 9 22.19 -5.67 -44.04
N LEU A 10 22.87 -5.96 -42.92
CA LEU A 10 22.21 -6.48 -41.71
C LEU A 10 21.46 -5.35 -41.00
N LEU A 11 20.14 -5.30 -41.16
CA LEU A 11 19.26 -4.47 -40.37
C LEU A 11 19.20 -5.03 -38.94
N VAL A 12 19.93 -4.45 -38.00
CA VAL A 12 19.79 -4.72 -36.57
C VAL A 12 18.52 -4.05 -36.10
N TRP A 13 17.47 -4.84 -35.94
CA TRP A 13 16.20 -4.38 -35.34
C TRP A 13 16.42 -4.25 -33.83
N CYS A 14 16.73 -3.03 -33.37
CA CYS A 14 16.76 -2.70 -31.95
C CYS A 14 15.30 -2.64 -31.44
N GLY A 15 14.73 -3.78 -31.06
CA GLY A 15 13.45 -3.83 -30.38
C GLY A 15 13.59 -3.13 -29.03
N SER A 16 12.96 -1.96 -28.86
CA SER A 16 12.82 -1.33 -27.55
C SER A 16 11.99 -2.27 -26.69
N ALA A 17 12.64 -3.02 -25.80
CA ALA A 17 11.95 -3.73 -24.73
C ALA A 17 11.21 -2.67 -23.90
N LEU A 18 9.88 -2.65 -23.98
CA LEU A 18 9.05 -1.85 -23.09
C LEU A 18 9.37 -2.32 -21.65
N ALA A 19 9.98 -1.45 -20.87
CA ALA A 19 10.22 -1.74 -19.45
C ALA A 19 8.88 -2.07 -18.78
N ALA A 20 8.86 -3.11 -17.96
CA ALA A 20 7.67 -3.44 -17.18
C ALA A 20 7.24 -2.22 -16.35
N PRO A 21 5.94 -1.95 -16.21
CA PRO A 21 5.47 -0.82 -15.43
C PRO A 21 5.96 -0.93 -13.98
N ALA A 22 6.35 0.20 -13.39
CA ALA A 22 6.81 0.24 -12.00
C ALA A 22 5.71 -0.25 -11.04
N PRO A 23 6.05 -1.05 -10.02
CA PRO A 23 5.07 -1.73 -9.18
C PRO A 23 4.32 -0.78 -8.23
N VAL A 24 3.23 -1.31 -7.66
CA VAL A 24 2.62 -0.79 -6.44
C VAL A 24 3.27 -1.49 -5.25
N LEU A 25 3.79 -0.72 -4.30
CA LEU A 25 4.33 -1.22 -3.05
C LEU A 25 3.29 -1.05 -1.94
N VAL A 26 2.75 -2.15 -1.43
CA VAL A 26 1.95 -2.14 -0.20
C VAL A 26 2.90 -2.25 0.99
N PHE A 27 2.90 -1.24 1.85
CA PHE A 27 3.80 -1.12 2.98
C PHE A 27 2.99 -0.91 4.25
N GLY A 28 2.76 -2.01 4.95
CA GLY A 28 1.83 -2.08 6.06
C GLY A 28 2.26 -3.06 7.16
N ASP A 29 1.29 -3.39 7.99
CA ASP A 29 1.46 -4.32 9.10
C ASP A 29 0.65 -5.62 8.92
N SER A 30 0.09 -6.17 10.00
CA SER A 30 -0.68 -7.40 9.99
C SER A 30 -1.97 -7.32 9.19
N LEU A 31 -2.57 -6.14 9.07
CA LEU A 31 -3.81 -5.94 8.30
C LEU A 31 -3.58 -6.09 6.79
N SER A 32 -2.35 -5.92 6.33
CA SER A 32 -1.98 -6.07 4.91
C SER A 32 -1.15 -7.33 4.63
N SER A 33 -0.64 -8.04 5.67
CA SER A 33 0.21 -9.23 5.49
C SER A 33 -0.55 -10.55 5.50
N ALA A 34 -1.89 -10.56 5.45
CA ALA A 34 -2.74 -11.74 5.55
C ALA A 34 -2.53 -12.53 6.86
N HIS A 35 -2.58 -11.83 7.99
CA HIS A 35 -2.30 -12.39 9.30
C HIS A 35 -3.24 -13.56 9.65
N HIS A 36 -2.67 -14.77 9.89
CA HIS A 36 -3.35 -16.01 10.23
C HIS A 36 -4.40 -16.49 9.20
N ILE A 37 -4.35 -16.00 7.97
CA ILE A 37 -5.13 -16.50 6.83
C ILE A 37 -4.21 -16.88 5.67
N ALA A 38 -4.74 -17.57 4.66
CA ALA A 38 -4.00 -17.84 3.44
C ALA A 38 -3.67 -16.52 2.72
N VAL A 39 -2.45 -16.35 2.23
CA VAL A 39 -1.99 -15.12 1.54
C VAL A 39 -2.89 -14.79 0.36
N GLU A 40 -3.35 -15.81 -0.34
CA GLU A 40 -4.26 -15.69 -1.50
C GLU A 40 -5.64 -15.13 -1.14
N SER A 41 -6.03 -15.23 0.13
CA SER A 41 -7.29 -14.69 0.65
C SER A 41 -7.17 -13.25 1.14
N GLY A 42 -5.95 -12.74 1.38
CA GLY A 42 -5.73 -11.39 1.88
C GLY A 42 -6.04 -10.31 0.84
N TRP A 43 -6.51 -9.14 1.28
CA TRP A 43 -6.94 -8.05 0.41
C TRP A 43 -5.85 -7.60 -0.57
N VAL A 44 -4.57 -7.72 -0.21
CA VAL A 44 -3.47 -7.32 -1.09
C VAL A 44 -3.36 -8.25 -2.31
N HIS A 45 -3.52 -9.57 -2.12
CA HIS A 45 -3.55 -10.52 -3.25
C HIS A 45 -4.82 -10.34 -4.09
N LEU A 46 -5.97 -10.10 -3.45
CA LEU A 46 -7.21 -9.78 -4.16
C LEU A 46 -7.07 -8.47 -4.96
N PHE A 47 -6.38 -7.47 -4.41
CA PHE A 47 -6.05 -6.22 -5.10
C PHE A 47 -5.14 -6.47 -6.29
N GLU A 48 -4.07 -7.25 -6.14
CA GLU A 48 -3.18 -7.64 -7.24
C GLU A 48 -3.95 -8.30 -8.39
N THR A 49 -4.82 -9.25 -8.06
CA THR A 49 -5.68 -9.93 -9.05
C THR A 49 -6.60 -8.95 -9.78
N ARG A 50 -7.27 -8.05 -9.04
CA ARG A 50 -8.16 -7.04 -9.62
C ARG A 50 -7.38 -6.05 -10.48
N LEU A 51 -6.19 -5.62 -10.03
CA LEU A 51 -5.32 -4.70 -10.76
C LEU A 51 -4.79 -5.33 -12.05
N ALA A 52 -4.40 -6.61 -12.03
CA ALA A 52 -3.96 -7.33 -13.23
C ALA A 52 -5.04 -7.40 -14.33
N ALA A 53 -6.32 -7.43 -13.94
CA ALA A 53 -7.46 -7.40 -14.85
C ALA A 53 -7.92 -5.98 -15.24
N SER A 54 -7.31 -4.93 -14.71
CA SER A 54 -7.68 -3.54 -14.95
C SER A 54 -7.08 -2.99 -16.25
N LYS A 55 -7.42 -1.72 -16.57
CA LYS A 55 -6.85 -1.01 -17.73
C LYS A 55 -5.38 -0.62 -17.58
N ASN A 56 -4.87 -0.57 -16.33
CA ASN A 56 -3.48 -0.20 -16.01
C ASN A 56 -2.84 -1.29 -15.14
N PRO A 57 -2.61 -2.49 -15.66
CA PRO A 57 -2.02 -3.58 -14.89
C PRO A 57 -0.60 -3.21 -14.45
N ARG A 58 -0.29 -3.46 -13.17
CA ARG A 58 1.03 -3.26 -12.59
C ARG A 58 1.32 -4.38 -11.60
N PRO A 59 2.59 -4.78 -11.42
CA PRO A 59 2.96 -5.68 -10.35
C PRO A 59 2.62 -5.07 -8.99
N VAL A 60 2.23 -5.92 -8.04
CA VAL A 60 2.05 -5.54 -6.63
C VAL A 60 3.12 -6.23 -5.81
N VAL A 61 3.82 -5.45 -4.99
CA VAL A 61 4.79 -5.96 -4.02
C VAL A 61 4.22 -5.72 -2.64
N ASN A 62 3.90 -6.80 -1.93
CA ASN A 62 3.49 -6.72 -0.53
C ASN A 62 4.73 -6.80 0.36
N ALA A 63 5.10 -5.67 0.97
CA ALA A 63 6.20 -5.55 1.91
C ALA A 63 5.71 -5.35 3.36
N SER A 64 4.47 -5.76 3.66
CA SER A 64 3.87 -5.64 4.98
C SER A 64 4.42 -6.69 5.95
N ILE A 65 4.58 -6.31 7.21
CA ILE A 65 5.12 -7.17 8.28
C ILE A 65 4.20 -7.10 9.49
N SER A 66 3.67 -8.24 9.93
CA SER A 66 2.83 -8.32 11.13
C SER A 66 3.54 -7.71 12.36
N GLY A 67 2.83 -6.89 13.13
CA GLY A 67 3.36 -6.23 14.33
C GLY A 67 4.20 -4.99 14.07
N GLU A 68 4.37 -4.57 12.80
CA GLU A 68 5.17 -3.40 12.42
C GLU A 68 4.59 -2.11 13.00
N THR A 69 5.47 -1.26 13.51
CA THR A 69 5.15 0.09 13.98
C THR A 69 5.58 1.14 12.97
N THR A 70 5.12 2.37 13.15
CA THR A 70 5.59 3.49 12.30
C THR A 70 7.10 3.72 12.44
N ALA A 71 7.68 3.48 13.61
CA ALA A 71 9.13 3.59 13.84
C ALA A 71 9.91 2.51 13.10
N GLY A 72 9.46 1.24 13.15
CA GLY A 72 10.09 0.15 12.42
C GLY A 72 9.94 0.32 10.90
N GLY A 73 8.74 0.68 10.45
CA GLY A 73 8.48 0.98 9.05
C GLY A 73 9.38 2.10 8.50
N LEU A 74 9.57 3.19 9.27
CA LEU A 74 10.45 4.30 8.87
C LEU A 74 11.90 3.84 8.65
N GLN A 75 12.41 2.91 9.46
CA GLN A 75 13.76 2.37 9.29
C GLN A 75 13.88 1.49 8.05
N ARG A 76 12.84 0.73 7.70
CA ARG A 76 12.82 -0.27 6.64
C ARG A 76 12.46 0.31 5.26
N LEU A 77 11.68 1.39 5.22
CA LEU A 77 11.14 1.97 3.99
C LEU A 77 12.22 2.37 2.96
N PRO A 78 13.36 3.01 3.33
CA PRO A 78 14.38 3.40 2.34
C PRO A 78 14.89 2.22 1.50
N LYS A 79 15.09 1.06 2.14
CA LYS A 79 15.49 -0.15 1.41
C LYS A 79 14.37 -0.65 0.50
N ALA A 80 13.13 -0.67 0.98
CA ALA A 80 11.98 -1.11 0.18
C ALA A 80 11.78 -0.23 -1.06
N LEU A 81 11.96 1.09 -0.95
CA LEU A 81 11.90 2.03 -2.07
C LEU A 81 13.04 1.80 -3.07
N ALA A 82 14.27 1.61 -2.59
CA ALA A 82 15.45 1.40 -3.45
C ALA A 82 15.34 0.09 -4.24
N ASP A 83 14.90 -0.99 -3.58
CA ASP A 83 14.79 -2.32 -4.18
C ASP A 83 13.68 -2.41 -5.23
N ASN A 84 12.53 -1.74 -4.98
CA ASN A 84 11.33 -1.92 -5.78
C ASN A 84 11.04 -0.76 -6.75
N LYS A 85 11.55 0.44 -6.48
CA LYS A 85 11.31 1.65 -7.29
C LYS A 85 9.82 1.81 -7.66
N PRO A 86 8.92 1.84 -6.66
CA PRO A 86 7.49 1.78 -6.90
C PRO A 86 6.97 3.05 -7.59
N ALA A 87 5.90 2.90 -8.40
CA ALA A 87 5.15 4.05 -8.89
C ALA A 87 4.16 4.59 -7.85
N LEU A 88 3.68 3.70 -6.94
CA LEU A 88 2.77 4.03 -5.86
C LEU A 88 3.18 3.28 -4.60
N VAL A 89 3.24 3.97 -3.47
CA VAL A 89 3.30 3.38 -2.13
C VAL A 89 1.92 3.47 -1.51
N VAL A 90 1.36 2.32 -1.15
CA VAL A 90 0.15 2.23 -0.32
C VAL A 90 0.63 2.05 1.12
N LEU A 91 0.54 3.11 1.92
CA LEU A 91 1.06 3.16 3.29
C LEU A 91 -0.06 2.86 4.29
N GLU A 92 0.08 1.74 4.98
CA GLU A 92 -0.86 1.23 5.98
C GLU A 92 -0.08 0.89 7.26
N LEU A 93 0.13 1.84 8.15
CA LEU A 93 0.84 1.69 9.43
C LEU A 93 0.25 2.62 10.49
N GLY A 94 0.43 2.23 11.76
CA GLY A 94 0.01 3.00 12.92
C GLY A 94 -0.95 2.25 13.84
N ALA A 95 -1.50 1.10 13.40
CA ALA A 95 -2.34 0.26 14.23
C ALA A 95 -1.58 -0.23 15.46
N ASN A 96 -0.36 -0.78 15.27
CA ASN A 96 0.46 -1.29 16.36
C ASN A 96 0.96 -0.20 17.32
N ASP A 97 1.24 1.00 16.80
CA ASP A 97 1.55 2.17 17.62
C ASP A 97 0.36 2.54 18.51
N GLY A 98 -0.81 2.63 17.90
CA GLY A 98 -2.07 2.94 18.58
C GLY A 98 -2.44 1.90 19.64
N LEU A 99 -2.35 0.60 19.32
CA LEU A 99 -2.61 -0.50 20.27
C LEU A 99 -1.64 -0.49 21.46
N ARG A 100 -0.43 0.03 21.28
CA ARG A 100 0.57 0.20 22.35
C ARG A 100 0.45 1.54 23.09
N GLY A 101 -0.48 2.40 22.69
CA GLY A 101 -0.68 3.72 23.31
C GLY A 101 0.48 4.68 23.10
N LEU A 102 1.22 4.55 21.98
CA LEU A 102 2.37 5.42 21.70
C LEU A 102 1.92 6.87 21.44
N PRO A 103 2.83 7.85 21.66
CA PRO A 103 2.50 9.26 21.48
C PRO A 103 2.02 9.55 20.04
N LEU A 104 0.86 10.17 19.90
CA LEU A 104 0.28 10.53 18.60
C LEU A 104 1.22 11.43 17.76
N ALA A 105 1.99 12.29 18.41
CA ALA A 105 2.96 13.15 17.75
C ALA A 105 4.07 12.33 17.04
N GLU A 106 4.55 11.26 17.66
CA GLU A 106 5.56 10.38 17.09
C GLU A 106 5.00 9.60 15.89
N ILE A 107 3.78 9.06 16.03
CA ILE A 107 3.08 8.37 14.94
C ILE A 107 2.96 9.30 13.72
N ARG A 108 2.49 10.53 13.94
CA ARG A 108 2.34 11.52 12.88
C ARG A 108 3.69 11.85 12.22
N GLU A 109 4.73 12.09 13.03
CA GLU A 109 6.05 12.44 12.52
C GLU A 109 6.64 11.31 11.66
N ASN A 110 6.56 10.06 12.13
CA ASN A 110 7.05 8.90 11.40
C ASN A 110 6.31 8.70 10.08
N LEU A 111 4.97 8.78 10.07
CA LEU A 111 4.16 8.72 8.85
C LEU A 111 4.52 9.86 7.88
N ALA A 112 4.66 11.09 8.37
CA ALA A 112 5.05 12.24 7.55
C ALA A 112 6.43 12.04 6.90
N LYS A 113 7.41 11.49 7.65
CA LYS A 113 8.74 11.17 7.11
C LYS A 113 8.67 10.08 6.05
N MET A 114 7.86 9.04 6.25
CA MET A 114 7.67 7.97 5.26
C MET A 114 6.99 8.49 3.98
N ILE A 115 6.00 9.37 4.11
CA ILE A 115 5.35 10.03 2.96
C ILE A 115 6.39 10.82 2.17
N ARG A 116 7.18 11.68 2.83
CA ARG A 116 8.21 12.50 2.17
C ARG A 116 9.24 11.60 1.46
N ALA A 117 9.77 10.59 2.14
CA ALA A 117 10.74 9.67 1.55
C ALA A 117 10.19 8.96 0.31
N SER A 118 8.91 8.59 0.30
CA SER A 118 8.26 7.98 -0.87
C SER A 118 8.12 8.96 -2.03
N LEU A 119 7.68 10.20 -1.75
CA LEU A 119 7.56 11.26 -2.75
C LEU A 119 8.93 11.66 -3.32
N ASP A 120 9.95 11.78 -2.47
CA ASP A 120 11.34 12.09 -2.88
C ASP A 120 11.95 10.98 -3.75
N ALA A 121 11.52 9.74 -3.55
CA ALA A 121 11.87 8.60 -4.41
C ALA A 121 11.10 8.57 -5.75
N GLY A 122 10.20 9.52 -5.99
CA GLY A 122 9.39 9.63 -7.21
C GLY A 122 8.12 8.78 -7.21
N ALA A 123 7.78 8.14 -6.09
CA ALA A 123 6.54 7.38 -5.95
C ALA A 123 5.37 8.29 -5.54
N ALA A 124 4.18 8.04 -6.11
CA ALA A 124 2.95 8.54 -5.51
C ALA A 124 2.70 7.84 -4.17
N VAL A 125 1.86 8.42 -3.30
CA VAL A 125 1.49 7.83 -2.01
C VAL A 125 -0.02 7.82 -1.86
N ALA A 126 -0.57 6.74 -1.33
CA ALA A 126 -1.93 6.65 -0.82
C ALA A 126 -1.89 6.19 0.63
N LEU A 127 -2.73 6.78 1.49
CA LEU A 127 -2.82 6.44 2.91
C LEU A 127 -4.03 5.55 3.16
N LEU A 128 -3.83 4.53 4.00
CA LEU A 128 -4.92 3.73 4.56
C LEU A 128 -5.05 4.07 6.05
N GLY A 129 -6.19 4.68 6.40
CA GLY A 129 -6.50 5.09 7.77
C GLY A 129 -6.88 3.91 8.65
N ILE A 130 -6.54 4.00 9.92
CA ILE A 130 -6.77 2.98 10.94
C ILE A 130 -7.64 3.56 12.06
N GLU A 131 -8.52 2.74 12.62
CA GLU A 131 -9.23 3.03 13.84
C GLU A 131 -8.91 2.02 14.94
N LEU A 132 -8.92 2.47 16.17
CA LEU A 132 -8.70 1.62 17.34
C LEU A 132 -10.02 1.17 17.97
N PRO A 133 -10.02 0.05 18.70
CA PRO A 133 -11.16 -0.38 19.50
C PRO A 133 -11.61 0.68 20.51
N ILE A 134 -12.88 0.64 20.89
CA ILE A 134 -13.53 1.69 21.72
C ILE A 134 -12.91 1.88 23.10
N ASN A 135 -12.25 0.84 23.64
CA ASN A 135 -11.60 0.86 24.95
C ASN A 135 -10.35 1.77 25.02
N TYR A 136 -9.84 2.26 23.88
CA TYR A 136 -8.74 3.25 23.85
C TYR A 136 -9.21 4.69 24.13
N GLY A 137 -10.49 4.89 24.33
CA GLY A 137 -11.10 6.18 24.63
C GLY A 137 -11.23 7.11 23.43
N PRO A 138 -12.21 8.02 23.44
CA PRO A 138 -12.51 8.84 22.26
C PRO A 138 -11.37 9.79 21.89
N GLN A 139 -10.73 10.43 22.87
CA GLN A 139 -9.69 11.43 22.61
C GLN A 139 -8.49 10.84 21.84
N TYR A 140 -8.00 9.68 22.25
CA TYR A 140 -6.86 9.04 21.59
C TYR A 140 -7.23 8.49 20.23
N ARG A 141 -8.41 7.86 20.11
CA ARG A 141 -8.95 7.35 18.84
C ARG A 141 -9.16 8.46 17.81
N ASP A 142 -9.79 9.56 18.23
CA ASP A 142 -10.03 10.72 17.35
C ASP A 142 -8.73 11.38 16.95
N GLY A 143 -7.75 11.42 17.84
CA GLY A 143 -6.41 11.92 17.57
C GLY A 143 -5.69 11.06 16.51
N LEU A 144 -5.73 9.74 16.64
CA LEU A 144 -5.13 8.85 15.64
C LEU A 144 -5.82 9.00 14.27
N ARG A 145 -7.15 8.97 14.24
CA ARG A 145 -7.93 9.20 13.02
C ARG A 145 -7.61 10.54 12.37
N GLY A 146 -7.43 11.59 13.20
CA GLY A 146 -7.05 12.92 12.76
C GLY A 146 -5.71 12.94 12.03
N ILE A 147 -4.73 12.15 12.47
CA ILE A 147 -3.40 12.10 11.84
C ILE A 147 -3.49 11.76 10.36
N TYR A 148 -4.24 10.71 9.98
CA TYR A 148 -4.36 10.29 8.57
C TYR A 148 -5.04 11.36 7.73
N ARG A 149 -6.13 11.94 8.23
CA ARG A 149 -6.85 13.01 7.54
C ARG A 149 -5.96 14.24 7.33
N ASP A 150 -5.24 14.65 8.37
CA ASP A 150 -4.42 15.85 8.36
C ASP A 150 -3.19 15.66 7.46
N LEU A 151 -2.54 14.48 7.48
CA LEU A 151 -1.46 14.16 6.57
C LEU A 151 -1.93 14.03 5.11
N ALA A 152 -3.10 13.43 4.88
CA ALA A 152 -3.67 13.37 3.54
C ALA A 152 -3.94 14.76 2.97
N ALA A 153 -4.44 15.69 3.80
CA ALA A 153 -4.65 17.08 3.40
C ALA A 153 -3.32 17.83 3.20
N GLU A 154 -2.34 17.68 4.12
CA GLU A 154 -1.02 18.32 4.05
C GLU A 154 -0.27 17.96 2.77
N PHE A 155 -0.29 16.69 2.38
CA PHE A 155 0.45 16.17 1.22
C PHE A 155 -0.42 15.98 -0.03
N ASN A 156 -1.72 16.34 0.02
CA ASN A 156 -2.68 16.15 -1.07
C ASN A 156 -2.73 14.69 -1.57
N LEU A 157 -2.92 13.74 -0.63
CA LEU A 157 -2.89 12.31 -0.89
C LEU A 157 -4.29 11.69 -0.96
N PRO A 158 -4.49 10.66 -1.78
CA PRO A 158 -5.62 9.75 -1.64
C PRO A 158 -5.64 9.13 -0.24
N LEU A 159 -6.82 9.08 0.39
CA LEU A 159 -7.01 8.52 1.73
C LEU A 159 -8.19 7.54 1.72
N VAL A 160 -7.96 6.33 2.19
CA VAL A 160 -9.03 5.46 2.70
C VAL A 160 -9.23 5.83 4.16
N PRO A 161 -10.37 6.42 4.55
CA PRO A 161 -10.53 6.95 5.92
C PRO A 161 -10.42 5.88 7.00
N PHE A 162 -10.97 4.69 6.74
CA PHE A 162 -10.87 3.52 7.62
C PHE A 162 -10.79 2.23 6.78
N LEU A 163 -9.67 1.53 6.89
CA LEU A 163 -9.40 0.30 6.12
C LEU A 163 -10.47 -0.77 6.35
N LEU A 164 -10.88 -0.97 7.61
CA LEU A 164 -11.82 -2.02 8.03
C LEU A 164 -13.27 -1.53 8.14
N ASP A 165 -13.65 -0.49 7.40
CA ASP A 165 -15.03 0.00 7.41
C ASP A 165 -16.01 -1.09 6.97
N GLY A 166 -17.07 -1.29 7.75
CA GLY A 166 -18.05 -2.35 7.53
C GLY A 166 -17.53 -3.79 7.76
N VAL A 167 -16.31 -3.94 8.30
CA VAL A 167 -15.69 -5.23 8.67
C VAL A 167 -15.46 -5.32 10.17
N ALA A 168 -14.82 -4.32 10.78
CA ALA A 168 -14.33 -4.35 12.16
C ALA A 168 -15.41 -4.63 13.23
N LEU A 169 -16.67 -4.35 12.94
CA LEU A 169 -17.80 -4.56 13.89
C LEU A 169 -18.64 -5.81 13.59
N ASP A 170 -18.29 -6.56 12.53
CA ASP A 170 -18.98 -7.81 12.20
C ASP A 170 -18.15 -9.02 12.70
N PRO A 171 -18.61 -9.73 13.75
CA PRO A 171 -17.88 -10.88 14.29
C PRO A 171 -17.77 -12.04 13.30
N ASN A 172 -18.59 -12.10 12.25
CA ASN A 172 -18.47 -13.10 11.21
C ASN A 172 -17.29 -12.82 10.28
N LEU A 173 -16.87 -11.55 10.16
CA LEU A 173 -15.78 -11.10 9.29
C LEU A 173 -14.46 -10.91 10.05
N MET A 174 -14.47 -10.92 11.39
CA MET A 174 -13.30 -10.72 12.24
C MET A 174 -12.87 -12.02 12.91
N GLN A 175 -11.56 -12.18 13.09
CA GLN A 175 -10.96 -13.25 13.90
C GLN A 175 -11.33 -13.06 15.38
N ASP A 176 -11.10 -14.09 16.19
CA ASP A 176 -11.45 -14.09 17.61
C ASP A 176 -10.72 -13.03 18.45
N ASP A 177 -9.62 -12.51 17.92
CA ASP A 177 -8.86 -11.40 18.54
C ASP A 177 -9.56 -10.03 18.39
N GLY A 178 -10.57 -9.92 17.51
CA GLY A 178 -11.32 -8.70 17.26
C GLY A 178 -10.49 -7.58 16.58
N LEU A 179 -9.31 -7.91 16.05
CA LEU A 179 -8.37 -6.95 15.43
C LEU A 179 -8.15 -7.25 13.94
N HIS A 180 -8.13 -8.52 13.56
CA HIS A 180 -7.79 -8.94 12.21
C HIS A 180 -9.01 -9.52 11.48
N PRO A 181 -9.19 -9.21 10.19
CA PRO A 181 -10.22 -9.84 9.37
C PRO A 181 -9.99 -11.35 9.19
N LYS A 182 -11.08 -12.10 9.06
CA LYS A 182 -11.07 -13.43 8.46
C LYS A 182 -10.98 -13.33 6.94
N ALA A 183 -10.72 -14.45 6.27
CA ALA A 183 -10.70 -14.53 4.81
C ALA A 183 -12.00 -13.99 4.17
N GLU A 184 -13.13 -14.21 4.82
CA GLU A 184 -14.46 -13.74 4.38
C GLU A 184 -14.60 -12.21 4.45
N GLY A 185 -13.83 -11.54 5.30
CA GLY A 185 -13.82 -10.07 5.44
C GLY A 185 -12.95 -9.37 4.40
N GLU A 186 -11.94 -10.04 3.88
CA GLU A 186 -10.90 -9.44 3.01
C GLU A 186 -11.45 -8.88 1.67
N PRO A 187 -12.45 -9.49 1.02
CA PRO A 187 -13.08 -8.86 -0.15
C PRO A 187 -13.71 -7.50 0.16
N LYS A 188 -14.30 -7.35 1.36
CA LYS A 188 -14.87 -6.07 1.80
C LYS A 188 -13.78 -5.05 2.09
N VAL A 189 -12.64 -5.46 2.67
CA VAL A 189 -11.46 -4.60 2.82
C VAL A 189 -11.01 -4.09 1.45
N LEU A 190 -10.91 -4.96 0.44
CA LEU A 190 -10.58 -4.53 -0.92
C LEU A 190 -11.60 -3.54 -1.48
N ASP A 191 -12.90 -3.73 -1.22
CA ASP A 191 -13.95 -2.82 -1.69
C ASP A 191 -13.87 -1.44 -1.02
N ASN A 192 -13.30 -1.33 0.19
CA ASN A 192 -12.98 -0.05 0.82
C ASN A 192 -11.77 0.65 0.16
N VAL A 193 -10.80 -0.13 -0.26
CA VAL A 193 -9.52 0.36 -0.82
C VAL A 193 -9.63 0.72 -2.29
N TRP A 194 -10.30 -0.10 -3.09
CA TRP A 194 -10.33 0.01 -4.55
C TRP A 194 -10.80 1.37 -5.08
N PRO A 195 -11.91 1.97 -4.58
CA PRO A 195 -12.41 3.26 -5.08
C PRO A 195 -11.44 4.42 -4.90
N VAL A 196 -10.48 4.29 -3.98
CA VAL A 196 -9.45 5.29 -3.70
C VAL A 196 -8.20 5.03 -4.55
N LEU A 197 -7.78 3.76 -4.68
CA LEU A 197 -6.55 3.42 -5.41
C LEU A 197 -6.74 3.43 -6.93
N GLU A 198 -7.88 3.00 -7.47
CA GLU A 198 -8.09 2.96 -8.91
C GLU A 198 -7.90 4.34 -9.58
N PRO A 199 -8.50 5.45 -9.08
CA PRO A 199 -8.24 6.78 -9.64
C PRO A 199 -6.80 7.27 -9.45
N ALA A 200 -6.13 6.86 -8.37
CA ALA A 200 -4.73 7.18 -8.14
C ALA A 200 -3.83 6.47 -9.15
N LEU A 201 -4.07 5.19 -9.39
CA LEU A 201 -3.37 4.37 -10.39
C LEU A 201 -3.57 4.88 -11.82
N ALA A 202 -4.77 5.38 -12.15
CA ALA A 202 -5.08 5.93 -13.46
C ALA A 202 -4.28 7.19 -13.81
N LYS A 203 -3.74 7.89 -12.80
CA LYS A 203 -2.91 9.10 -12.97
C LYS A 203 -1.41 8.79 -13.12
N LEU A 204 -1.00 7.54 -12.86
CA LEU A 204 0.40 7.12 -13.01
C LEU A 204 0.76 6.97 -14.49
N LYS A 205 1.97 7.43 -14.83
CA LYS A 205 2.53 7.27 -16.18
C LYS A 205 3.16 5.91 -16.37
#